data_4f07b29c085e4306cf3b1e990a9d9c5c
#
_entry.id   4f07b29c085e4306cf3b1e990a9d9c5c
#
_cell.length_a   1.000
_cell.length_b   1.000
_cell.length_c   1.000
_cell.angle_alpha   90.00
_cell.angle_beta   90.00
_cell.angle_gamma   90.00
#
_symmetry.space_group_name_H-M   'P 1'
#
loop_
_entity.id
_entity.type
_entity.pdbx_description
1 polymer ?
#
loop_
_entity_poly.entity_id
_entity_poly.type
_entity_poly.pdbx_seq_one_letter_code
_entity_poly.pdbx_strand_id
1 'polypeptide(L)'
;MIRIGIDVGGTNTDAVVMDGTQVVAGVKSATTADVMGGVVSALKDVLAASKMDAGAVDVVMVGTTHFTNAVVQRRDLAPTAAVRLGQPATSSLPPMVDWPEDLKQAIGG
;
A
#
# COMPACT_ATOMS: atom_id res chain seq x y z
N MET A 1 3.63 -14.46 20.62
CA MET A 1 2.84 -14.17 19.40
C MET A 1 3.78 -13.56 18.37
N ILE A 2 4.04 -14.33 17.35
CA ILE A 2 4.96 -13.95 16.28
C ILE A 2 4.22 -13.20 15.17
N ARG A 3 4.63 -11.97 14.92
CA ARG A 3 4.01 -11.09 13.91
C ARG A 3 5.05 -10.64 12.91
N ILE A 4 4.65 -10.55 11.66
CA ILE A 4 5.47 -9.91 10.62
C ILE A 4 4.74 -8.67 10.15
N GLY A 5 5.44 -7.55 10.15
CA GLY A 5 5.00 -6.29 9.55
C GLY A 5 5.80 -6.01 8.30
N ILE A 6 5.12 -5.65 7.22
CA ILE A 6 5.75 -5.23 5.96
C ILE A 6 5.18 -3.88 5.58
N ASP A 7 6.06 -2.90 5.38
CA ASP A 7 5.69 -1.58 4.88
C ASP A 7 6.28 -1.36 3.49
N VAL A 8 5.41 -1.18 2.51
CA VAL A 8 5.80 -0.95 1.11
C VAL A 8 5.72 0.53 0.80
N GLY A 9 6.85 1.21 0.87
CA GLY A 9 6.98 2.59 0.47
C GLY A 9 7.29 2.75 -1.03
N GLY A 10 7.32 3.98 -1.49
CA GLY A 10 7.65 4.28 -2.89
C GLY A 10 9.11 3.99 -3.28
N THR A 11 10.02 3.94 -2.31
CA THR A 11 11.46 3.74 -2.54
C THR A 11 11.98 2.47 -1.88
N ASN A 12 11.51 2.18 -0.67
CA ASN A 12 11.96 1.03 0.11
C ASN A 12 10.77 0.22 0.61
N THR A 13 10.99 -1.08 0.73
CA THR A 13 10.12 -2.02 1.42
C THR A 13 10.84 -2.48 2.68
N ASP A 14 10.22 -2.25 3.82
CA ASP A 14 10.73 -2.65 5.13
C ASP A 14 9.92 -3.84 5.64
N ALA A 15 10.58 -4.84 6.21
CA ALA A 15 9.91 -5.95 6.88
C ALA A 15 10.54 -6.23 8.25
N VAL A 16 9.69 -6.54 9.24
CA VAL A 16 10.11 -6.78 10.61
C VAL A 16 9.39 -7.99 11.19
N VAL A 17 10.14 -8.83 11.90
CA VAL A 17 9.57 -9.91 12.73
C VAL A 17 9.59 -9.47 14.19
N MET A 18 8.46 -9.62 14.85
CA MET A 18 8.30 -9.31 16.27
C MET A 18 7.79 -10.52 17.04
N ASP A 19 8.35 -10.75 18.24
CA ASP A 19 7.75 -11.62 19.25
C ASP A 19 7.22 -10.75 20.39
N GLY A 20 5.91 -10.74 20.52
CA GLY A 20 5.25 -9.79 21.44
C GLY A 20 5.62 -8.34 21.09
N THR A 21 6.39 -7.69 21.97
CA THR A 21 6.88 -6.31 21.81
C THR A 21 8.34 -6.22 21.37
N GLN A 22 9.03 -7.36 21.23
CA GLN A 22 10.45 -7.39 20.87
C GLN A 22 10.63 -7.57 19.37
N VAL A 23 11.50 -6.75 18.78
CA VAL A 23 11.95 -6.92 17.39
C VAL A 23 12.98 -8.05 17.35
N VAL A 24 12.69 -9.10 16.60
CA VAL A 24 13.58 -10.27 16.42
C VAL A 24 14.53 -10.05 15.26
N ALA A 25 14.00 -9.59 14.14
CA ALA A 25 14.78 -9.28 12.95
C ALA A 25 14.08 -8.20 12.12
N GLY A 26 14.84 -7.48 11.32
CA GLY A 26 14.33 -6.52 10.36
C GLY A 26 15.18 -6.52 9.10
N VAL A 27 14.54 -6.31 7.94
CA VAL A 27 15.20 -6.16 6.65
C VAL A 27 14.63 -4.95 5.92
N LYS A 28 15.45 -4.34 5.09
CA LYS A 28 15.08 -3.24 4.21
C LYS A 28 15.59 -3.55 2.81
N SER A 29 14.74 -3.42 1.81
CA SER A 29 15.08 -3.60 0.41
C SER A 29 14.51 -2.47 -0.44
N ALA A 30 15.06 -2.27 -1.63
CA ALA A 30 14.48 -1.32 -2.57
C ALA A 30 13.12 -1.83 -3.06
N THR A 31 12.14 -0.92 -3.13
CA THR A 31 10.84 -1.26 -3.71
C THR A 31 10.99 -1.52 -5.21
N THR A 32 10.46 -2.63 -5.67
CA THR A 32 10.47 -3.05 -7.06
C THR A 32 9.22 -2.60 -7.81
N ALA A 33 9.28 -2.52 -9.15
CA ALA A 33 8.12 -2.22 -9.97
C ALA A 33 7.01 -3.30 -9.81
N ASP A 34 7.40 -4.56 -9.60
CA ASP A 34 6.51 -5.62 -9.15
C ASP A 34 6.37 -5.56 -7.62
N VAL A 35 5.34 -4.86 -7.17
CA VAL A 35 5.04 -4.68 -5.74
C VAL A 35 4.83 -6.01 -5.03
N MET A 36 4.09 -6.93 -5.64
CA MET A 36 3.79 -8.22 -5.02
C MET A 36 5.06 -9.08 -4.89
N GLY A 37 5.87 -9.12 -5.94
CA GLY A 37 7.17 -9.78 -5.89
C GLY A 37 8.09 -9.20 -4.83
N GLY A 38 8.09 -7.87 -4.67
CA GLY A 38 8.82 -7.17 -3.60
C GLY A 38 8.35 -7.58 -2.20
N VAL A 39 7.05 -7.65 -1.97
CA VAL A 39 6.47 -8.11 -0.69
C VAL A 39 6.87 -9.55 -0.38
N VAL A 40 6.76 -10.44 -1.36
CA VAL A 40 7.15 -11.87 -1.19
C VAL A 40 8.64 -12.00 -0.90
N SER A 41 9.48 -11.21 -1.57
CA SER A 41 10.92 -11.21 -1.31
C SER A 41 11.23 -10.73 0.11
N ALA A 42 10.67 -9.60 0.52
CA ALA A 42 10.87 -9.05 1.86
C ALA A 42 10.41 -10.02 2.97
N LEU A 43 9.30 -10.73 2.74
CA LEU A 43 8.81 -11.77 3.64
C LEU A 43 9.82 -12.92 3.78
N LYS A 44 10.34 -13.42 2.66
CA LYS A 44 11.35 -14.48 2.66
C LYS A 44 12.64 -14.05 3.36
N ASP A 45 13.10 -12.84 3.07
CA ASP A 45 14.34 -12.30 3.61
C ASP A 45 14.25 -12.09 5.14
N VAL A 46 13.13 -11.59 5.65
CA VAL A 46 12.95 -11.38 7.08
C VAL A 46 12.79 -12.70 7.85
N LEU A 47 12.13 -13.69 7.24
CA LEU A 47 12.05 -15.05 7.80
C LEU A 47 13.44 -15.69 7.87
N ALA A 48 14.23 -15.58 6.81
CA ALA A 48 15.61 -16.08 6.80
C ALA A 48 16.48 -15.37 7.84
N ALA A 49 16.39 -14.06 7.96
CA ALA A 49 17.13 -13.26 8.94
C ALA A 49 16.75 -13.61 10.38
N SER A 50 15.47 -13.87 10.65
CA SER A 50 14.98 -14.27 11.97
C SER A 50 15.29 -15.73 12.32
N LYS A 51 15.60 -16.56 11.34
CA LYS A 51 15.75 -18.03 11.47
C LYS A 51 14.48 -18.71 12.00
N MET A 52 13.31 -18.09 11.77
CA MET A 52 12.01 -18.62 12.19
C MET A 52 11.41 -19.49 11.10
N ASP A 53 10.68 -20.52 11.54
CA ASP A 53 9.82 -21.29 10.64
C ASP A 53 8.59 -20.45 10.29
N ALA A 54 8.19 -20.46 9.02
CA ALA A 54 6.99 -19.81 8.56
C ALA A 54 5.72 -20.31 9.29
N GLY A 55 5.70 -21.59 9.70
CA GLY A 55 4.62 -22.17 10.48
C GLY A 55 4.47 -21.62 11.90
N ALA A 56 5.49 -20.91 12.41
CA ALA A 56 5.44 -20.28 13.73
C ALA A 56 4.84 -18.86 13.69
N VAL A 57 4.58 -18.31 12.50
CA VAL A 57 4.05 -16.97 12.33
C VAL A 57 2.53 -16.95 12.55
N ASP A 58 2.09 -16.18 13.52
CA ASP A 58 0.67 -16.05 13.86
C ASP A 58 -0.07 -15.10 12.90
N VAL A 59 0.59 -14.02 12.46
CA VAL A 59 -0.03 -13.00 11.59
C VAL A 59 1.00 -12.26 10.74
N VAL A 60 0.62 -11.94 9.51
CA VAL A 60 1.35 -11.04 8.61
C VAL A 60 0.49 -9.83 8.33
N MET A 61 1.07 -8.64 8.54
CA MET A 61 0.43 -7.36 8.28
C MET A 61 1.18 -6.63 7.17
N VAL A 62 0.47 -6.17 6.15
CA VAL A 62 1.07 -5.42 5.04
C VAL A 62 0.44 -4.03 4.98
N GLY A 63 1.28 -3.02 5.09
CA GLY A 63 0.94 -1.62 4.84
C GLY A 63 1.54 -1.15 3.52
N THR A 64 0.87 -0.24 2.85
CA THR A 64 1.41 0.36 1.62
C THR A 64 0.93 1.78 1.43
N THR A 65 1.84 2.65 0.99
CA THR A 65 1.53 4.01 0.54
C THR A 65 1.45 4.11 -0.99
N HIS A 66 1.47 2.99 -1.69
CA HIS A 66 1.52 2.93 -3.15
C HIS A 66 0.37 3.69 -3.81
N PHE A 67 -0.86 3.47 -3.34
CA PHE A 67 -2.03 4.17 -3.88
C PHE A 67 -1.97 5.68 -3.61
N THR A 68 -1.51 6.08 -2.43
CA THR A 68 -1.34 7.49 -2.07
C THR A 68 -0.31 8.14 -3.01
N ASN A 69 0.80 7.46 -3.24
CA ASN A 69 1.84 7.93 -4.17
C ASN A 69 1.31 8.01 -5.61
N ALA A 70 0.52 7.03 -6.06
CA ALA A 70 -0.12 7.06 -7.37
C ALA A 70 -1.03 8.29 -7.53
N VAL A 71 -1.86 8.58 -6.52
CA VAL A 71 -2.73 9.77 -6.51
C VAL A 71 -1.91 11.05 -6.48
N VAL A 72 -0.89 11.16 -5.63
CA VAL A 72 -0.04 12.36 -5.54
C VAL A 72 0.73 12.60 -6.83
N GLN A 73 1.24 11.54 -7.45
CA GLN A 73 2.03 11.62 -8.69
C GLN A 73 1.18 11.63 -9.96
N ARG A 74 -0.14 11.44 -9.87
CA ARG A 74 -1.06 11.30 -11.01
C ARG A 74 -0.63 10.20 -12.00
N ARG A 75 -0.15 9.07 -11.47
CA ARG A 75 0.40 7.98 -12.29
C ARG A 75 -0.30 6.66 -11.96
N ASP A 76 -0.50 5.86 -13.01
CA ASP A 76 -1.07 4.51 -12.89
C ASP A 76 -2.46 4.48 -12.22
N LEU A 77 -3.22 5.57 -12.35
CA LEU A 77 -4.58 5.69 -11.85
C LEU A 77 -5.55 5.02 -12.82
N ALA A 78 -6.47 4.24 -12.29
CA ALA A 78 -7.54 3.65 -13.09
C ALA A 78 -8.53 4.74 -13.57
N PRO A 79 -9.03 4.67 -14.81
CA PRO A 79 -10.14 5.50 -15.24
C PRO A 79 -11.33 5.34 -14.28
N THR A 80 -11.84 6.47 -13.81
CA THR A 80 -12.85 6.48 -12.74
C THR A 80 -14.00 7.38 -13.13
N ALA A 81 -15.24 6.88 -13.08
CA ALA A 81 -16.45 7.67 -13.20
C ALA A 81 -17.11 7.80 -11.83
N ALA A 82 -17.51 9.02 -11.46
CA ALA A 82 -18.27 9.27 -10.24
C ALA A 82 -19.74 9.47 -10.55
N VAL A 83 -20.60 8.66 -9.96
CA VAL A 83 -22.05 8.76 -10.08
C VAL A 83 -22.64 9.18 -8.73
N ARG A 84 -23.34 10.31 -8.72
CA ARG A 84 -24.03 10.77 -7.52
C ARG A 84 -25.55 10.64 -7.71
N LEU A 85 -26.17 9.86 -6.83
CA LEU A 85 -27.63 9.75 -6.75
C LEU A 85 -28.15 10.80 -5.77
N GLY A 86 -29.21 11.53 -6.11
CA GLY A 86 -29.80 12.53 -5.19
C GLY A 86 -30.29 13.80 -5.87
N GLN A 87 -30.58 13.73 -7.17
CA GLN A 87 -31.21 14.86 -7.84
C GLN A 87 -32.64 15.06 -7.34
N PRO A 88 -33.14 16.33 -7.30
CA PRO A 88 -32.45 17.57 -7.70
C PRO A 88 -31.54 18.17 -6.61
N ALA A 89 -31.60 17.66 -5.37
CA ALA A 89 -30.93 18.28 -4.21
C ALA A 89 -29.40 18.42 -4.35
N THR A 90 -28.77 17.54 -5.11
CA THR A 90 -27.31 17.54 -5.30
C THR A 90 -26.85 18.19 -6.60
N SER A 91 -27.75 18.81 -7.37
CA SER A 91 -27.40 19.36 -8.70
C SER A 91 -26.37 20.48 -8.65
N SER A 92 -26.32 21.25 -7.55
CA SER A 92 -25.35 22.34 -7.35
C SER A 92 -23.95 21.86 -6.96
N LEU A 93 -23.80 20.59 -6.62
CA LEU A 93 -22.53 20.00 -6.19
C LEU A 93 -22.21 18.79 -7.05
N PRO A 94 -21.78 18.99 -8.31
CA PRO A 94 -21.40 17.85 -9.16
C PRO A 94 -20.25 17.05 -8.56
N PRO A 95 -20.12 15.76 -8.90
CA PRO A 95 -18.98 14.97 -8.47
C PRO A 95 -17.66 15.63 -8.83
N MET A 96 -16.65 15.45 -7.98
CA MET A 96 -15.28 15.94 -8.19
C MET A 96 -15.15 17.48 -8.31
N VAL A 97 -16.16 18.27 -7.89
CA VAL A 97 -16.18 19.73 -8.05
C VAL A 97 -14.94 20.40 -7.43
N ASP A 98 -14.49 19.90 -6.28
CA ASP A 98 -13.33 20.45 -5.54
C ASP A 98 -12.00 19.73 -5.83
N TRP A 99 -12.00 18.82 -6.79
CA TRP A 99 -10.78 18.08 -7.12
C TRP A 99 -9.85 18.91 -8.01
N PRO A 100 -8.53 18.78 -7.83
CA PRO A 100 -7.56 19.39 -8.72
C PRO A 100 -7.78 18.97 -10.17
N GLU A 101 -7.63 19.89 -11.09
CA GLU A 101 -7.91 19.66 -12.52
C GLU A 101 -6.98 18.60 -13.12
N ASP A 102 -5.71 18.60 -12.72
CA ASP A 102 -4.72 17.60 -13.13
C ASP A 102 -5.11 16.17 -12.69
N LEU A 103 -5.74 16.05 -11.52
CA LEU A 103 -6.25 14.76 -11.05
C LEU A 103 -7.45 14.28 -11.86
N LYS A 104 -8.42 15.19 -12.15
CA LYS A 104 -9.56 14.86 -13.01
C LYS A 104 -9.11 14.37 -14.38
N GLN A 105 -8.14 15.06 -14.98
CA GLN A 105 -7.59 14.66 -16.28
C GLN A 105 -6.88 13.29 -16.21
N ALA A 106 -6.15 13.02 -15.13
CA ALA A 106 -5.43 11.77 -14.95
C ALA A 106 -6.34 10.56 -14.82
N ILE A 107 -7.54 10.72 -14.25
CA ILE A 107 -8.51 9.63 -14.10
C ILE A 107 -9.53 9.56 -15.24
N GLY A 108 -9.53 10.53 -16.16
CA GLY A 108 -10.39 10.54 -17.34
C GLY A 108 -11.87 10.73 -17.05
N GLY A 109 -12.18 11.39 -15.93
CA GLY A 109 -13.55 11.68 -15.50
C GLY A 109 -14.21 12.82 -16.27
#